data_be2c88169dea53d2d04c573c2082e20a
#
_entry.id   be2c88169dea53d2d04c573c2082e20a
#
_cell.length_a   1.000
_cell.length_b   1.000
_cell.length_c   1.000
_cell.angle_alpha   90.00
_cell.angle_beta   90.00
_cell.angle_gamma   90.00
#
_symmetry.space_group_name_H-M   'P 1'
#
loop_
_entity.id
_entity.type
_entity.pdbx_description
1 polymer ?
#
loop_
_entity_poly.entity_id
_entity_poly.type
_entity_poly.pdbx_seq_one_letter_code
_entity_poly.pdbx_strand_id
1 'polypeptide(L)'
;MTREITERTIELRKKLHSMPEASMNETKTKKALMSFIGENTKLEIVDKGKWFYVLKRAGKENAEAIAFRADMDAVCGKDGKPGHYCGHDGHSAILAGFAMWLDGVETDKDVYLIFQPAEETGKGAKICAGLLAEKNIKYIFGMHNIPGWPEKNILIRKGTFACASTGLEIAMVGTPSHAGYPEAGKNPGYALARLLLAVQELTARIKEEKGFVLMTLIGMDIGSANYGVCASEGTLRMTVRAEKESIFEEYVSRIRALAEAEAEADGLAIKIEEIERFPATENCDEACDIAMAAANANGYAVLQFEEPMRWSEDFGTYLKTCNGAFFGIGDGCEYAQLHTENYEFPDEITETALNMFAEIL
;
A
#
# COMPACT_ATOMS: atom_id res chain seq x y z
N MET A 1 -8.13 6.15 26.07
CA MET A 1 -9.13 6.82 25.17
C MET A 1 -10.46 6.93 25.89
N THR A 2 -11.32 7.94 25.59
CA THR A 2 -12.66 7.98 26.19
C THR A 2 -13.65 7.15 25.38
N ARG A 3 -14.63 6.56 26.07
CA ARG A 3 -15.69 5.76 25.43
C ARG A 3 -16.48 6.59 24.37
N GLU A 4 -16.74 7.86 24.65
CA GLU A 4 -17.42 8.75 23.71
C GLU A 4 -16.66 8.90 22.38
N ILE A 5 -15.34 9.11 22.43
CA ILE A 5 -14.51 9.23 21.21
C ILE A 5 -14.57 7.93 20.42
N THR A 6 -14.44 6.78 21.09
CA THR A 6 -14.49 5.47 20.42
C THR A 6 -15.84 5.23 19.73
N GLU A 7 -16.96 5.50 20.44
CA GLU A 7 -18.31 5.36 19.88
C GLU A 7 -18.53 6.26 18.64
N ARG A 8 -18.12 7.53 18.72
CA ARG A 8 -18.22 8.48 17.59
C ARG A 8 -17.31 8.10 16.42
N THR A 9 -16.15 7.53 16.67
CA THR A 9 -15.26 7.00 15.64
C THR A 9 -15.91 5.84 14.89
N ILE A 10 -16.54 4.91 15.61
CA ILE A 10 -17.28 3.79 15.04
C ILE A 10 -18.49 4.27 14.21
N GLU A 11 -19.23 5.27 14.70
CA GLU A 11 -20.32 5.88 13.93
C GLU A 11 -19.83 6.50 12.63
N LEU A 12 -18.68 7.21 12.67
CA LEU A 12 -18.06 7.76 11.47
C LEU A 12 -17.64 6.65 10.51
N ARG A 13 -16.96 5.58 11.00
CA ARG A 13 -16.57 4.43 10.19
C ARG A 13 -17.78 3.84 9.43
N LYS A 14 -18.90 3.59 10.13
CA LYS A 14 -20.14 3.07 9.53
C LYS A 14 -20.72 4.00 8.46
N LYS A 15 -20.62 5.31 8.67
CA LYS A 15 -21.01 6.30 7.67
C LYS A 15 -20.11 6.23 6.44
N LEU A 16 -18.78 6.17 6.61
CA LEU A 16 -17.82 6.04 5.51
C LEU A 16 -18.01 4.73 4.76
N HIS A 17 -18.24 3.62 5.47
CA HIS A 17 -18.51 2.31 4.89
C HIS A 17 -19.67 2.32 3.88
N SER A 18 -20.69 3.15 4.14
CA SER A 18 -21.86 3.28 3.26
C SER A 18 -21.62 4.07 1.98
N MET A 19 -20.44 4.68 1.79
CA MET A 19 -20.11 5.53 0.65
C MET A 19 -18.71 5.29 0.08
N PRO A 20 -18.35 4.02 -0.26
CA PRO A 20 -17.03 3.70 -0.79
C PRO A 20 -16.75 4.43 -2.10
N GLU A 21 -15.55 4.95 -2.25
CA GLU A 21 -15.09 5.65 -3.45
C GLU A 21 -13.73 5.10 -3.90
N ALA A 22 -13.61 4.78 -5.19
CA ALA A 22 -12.36 4.26 -5.75
C ALA A 22 -11.23 5.29 -5.69
N SER A 23 -10.00 4.79 -5.72
CA SER A 23 -8.76 5.59 -5.73
C SER A 23 -8.84 6.82 -6.63
N MET A 24 -8.40 7.96 -6.13
CA MET A 24 -8.43 9.30 -6.77
C MET A 24 -9.83 9.91 -6.94
N ASN A 25 -10.91 9.26 -6.44
CA ASN A 25 -12.29 9.76 -6.52
C ASN A 25 -12.92 10.01 -5.15
N GLU A 26 -12.16 10.02 -4.06
CA GLU A 26 -12.57 10.07 -2.65
C GLU A 26 -13.11 11.45 -2.23
N THR A 27 -14.08 11.96 -2.99
CA THR A 27 -14.62 13.32 -2.79
C THR A 27 -15.61 13.41 -1.65
N LYS A 28 -16.51 12.42 -1.51
CA LYS A 28 -17.51 12.35 -0.45
C LYS A 28 -16.86 11.92 0.86
N THR A 29 -15.97 10.93 0.80
CA THR A 29 -15.17 10.43 1.92
C THR A 29 -14.37 11.56 2.55
N LYS A 30 -13.56 12.27 1.73
CA LYS A 30 -12.80 13.45 2.16
C LYS A 30 -13.70 14.50 2.80
N LYS A 31 -14.82 14.87 2.15
CA LYS A 31 -15.77 15.86 2.68
C LYS A 31 -16.37 15.43 4.01
N ALA A 32 -16.73 14.16 4.16
CA ALA A 32 -17.29 13.63 5.40
C ALA A 32 -16.28 13.69 6.55
N LEU A 33 -15.02 13.33 6.30
CA LEU A 33 -13.93 13.41 7.26
C LEU A 33 -13.66 14.86 7.69
N MET A 34 -13.50 15.77 6.73
CA MET A 34 -13.27 17.20 7.03
C MET A 34 -14.45 17.82 7.81
N SER A 35 -15.71 17.49 7.45
CA SER A 35 -16.88 17.96 8.20
C SER A 35 -16.87 17.43 9.63
N PHE A 36 -16.64 16.12 9.81
CA PHE A 36 -16.58 15.50 11.12
C PHE A 36 -15.53 16.16 12.03
N ILE A 37 -14.31 16.36 11.51
CA ILE A 37 -13.22 16.98 12.26
C ILE A 37 -13.55 18.43 12.58
N GLY A 38 -14.05 19.22 11.61
CA GLY A 38 -14.40 20.63 11.81
C GLY A 38 -15.57 20.86 12.77
N GLU A 39 -16.51 19.91 12.86
CA GLU A 39 -17.64 19.97 13.81
C GLU A 39 -17.23 19.57 15.24
N ASN A 40 -16.16 18.79 15.42
CA ASN A 40 -15.79 18.18 16.68
C ASN A 40 -14.48 18.68 17.27
N THR A 41 -13.71 19.48 16.54
CA THR A 41 -12.40 20.00 16.96
C THR A 41 -12.19 21.45 16.53
N LYS A 42 -11.20 22.09 17.13
CA LYS A 42 -10.71 23.42 16.72
C LYS A 42 -9.40 23.35 15.96
N LEU A 43 -8.98 22.13 15.55
CA LEU A 43 -7.73 21.93 14.86
C LEU A 43 -7.73 22.56 13.45
N GLU A 44 -6.56 22.97 13.00
CA GLU A 44 -6.39 23.55 11.66
C GLU A 44 -6.52 22.44 10.60
N ILE A 45 -7.49 22.58 9.69
CA ILE A 45 -7.68 21.66 8.56
C ILE A 45 -7.13 22.35 7.30
N VAL A 46 -6.18 21.70 6.62
CA VAL A 46 -5.56 22.23 5.40
C VAL A 46 -5.89 21.34 4.21
N ASP A 47 -6.76 21.84 3.33
CA ASP A 47 -7.16 21.17 2.11
C ASP A 47 -6.08 21.28 1.02
N LYS A 48 -5.65 20.14 0.47
CA LYS A 48 -4.65 20.01 -0.61
C LYS A 48 -5.28 19.48 -1.93
N GLY A 49 -6.59 19.66 -2.10
CA GLY A 49 -7.32 19.20 -3.28
C GLY A 49 -7.74 17.74 -3.19
N LYS A 50 -6.93 16.80 -3.62
CA LYS A 50 -7.23 15.36 -3.54
C LYS A 50 -7.09 14.77 -2.13
N TRP A 51 -6.32 15.41 -1.27
CA TRP A 51 -6.03 15.01 0.09
C TRP A 51 -6.09 16.21 1.04
N PHE A 52 -5.98 15.97 2.33
CA PHE A 52 -5.91 17.02 3.32
C PHE A 52 -5.09 16.55 4.53
N TYR A 53 -4.68 17.48 5.35
CA TYR A 53 -4.13 17.16 6.66
C TYR A 53 -4.74 18.05 7.74
N VAL A 54 -4.64 17.57 8.97
CA VAL A 54 -5.03 18.29 10.18
C VAL A 54 -3.78 18.60 10.98
N LEU A 55 -3.68 19.80 11.53
CA LEU A 55 -2.53 20.25 12.30
C LEU A 55 -2.95 20.62 13.72
N LYS A 56 -2.29 20.00 14.70
CA LYS A 56 -2.19 20.48 16.08
C LYS A 56 -0.82 21.09 16.26
N ARG A 57 -0.76 22.39 16.57
CA ARG A 57 0.50 23.05 16.88
C ARG A 57 0.89 22.79 18.33
N ALA A 58 2.18 22.61 18.54
CA ALA A 58 2.78 22.60 19.87
C ALA A 58 2.59 23.95 20.57
N GLY A 59 2.60 23.92 21.89
CA GLY A 59 2.59 25.15 22.71
C GLY A 59 3.93 25.91 22.73
N LYS A 60 4.94 25.50 21.94
CA LYS A 60 6.29 26.09 21.90
C LYS A 60 6.75 26.36 20.47
N GLU A 61 7.62 27.39 20.31
CA GLU A 61 8.28 27.67 19.04
C GLU A 61 9.32 26.58 18.69
N ASN A 62 9.51 26.32 17.38
CA ASN A 62 10.47 25.34 16.86
C ASN A 62 10.28 23.91 17.43
N ALA A 63 9.04 23.52 17.63
CA ALA A 63 8.71 22.18 18.06
C ALA A 63 9.13 21.13 17.02
N GLU A 64 9.52 19.94 17.47
CA GLU A 64 9.64 18.79 16.57
C GLU A 64 8.28 18.45 15.98
N ALA A 65 8.28 17.90 14.76
CA ALA A 65 7.05 17.50 14.08
C ALA A 65 6.95 15.98 13.95
N ILE A 66 5.73 15.46 14.18
CA ILE A 66 5.36 14.05 14.02
C ILE A 66 4.12 13.95 13.14
N ALA A 67 4.02 12.89 12.35
CA ALA A 67 2.85 12.64 11.53
C ALA A 67 2.22 11.28 11.80
N PHE A 68 0.89 11.22 11.60
CA PHE A 68 0.12 10.00 11.52
C PHE A 68 -0.63 9.98 10.18
N ARG A 69 -0.68 8.83 9.53
CA ARG A 69 -1.34 8.70 8.23
C ARG A 69 -2.46 7.65 8.25
N ALA A 70 -3.54 7.96 7.59
CA ALA A 70 -4.54 7.00 7.18
C ALA A 70 -4.90 7.20 5.71
N ASP A 71 -5.19 6.10 5.02
CA ASP A 71 -5.79 6.07 3.70
C ASP A 71 -7.31 6.27 3.78
N MET A 72 -7.95 6.58 2.63
CA MET A 72 -9.39 6.85 2.60
C MET A 72 -10.09 6.36 1.34
N ASP A 73 -9.38 5.67 0.43
CA ASP A 73 -9.96 5.08 -0.77
C ASP A 73 -10.57 3.69 -0.49
N ALA A 74 -11.24 3.14 -1.50
CA ALA A 74 -11.84 1.83 -1.46
C ALA A 74 -11.40 1.00 -2.67
N VAL A 75 -11.22 -0.30 -2.46
CA VAL A 75 -10.86 -1.25 -3.51
C VAL A 75 -12.06 -1.57 -4.39
N CYS A 76 -11.85 -1.78 -5.69
CA CYS A 76 -12.91 -2.21 -6.59
C CYS A 76 -13.09 -3.74 -6.50
N GLY A 77 -14.32 -4.17 -6.23
CA GLY A 77 -14.72 -5.58 -6.25
C GLY A 77 -14.77 -6.17 -7.67
N LYS A 78 -15.14 -7.45 -7.77
CA LYS A 78 -15.22 -8.17 -9.05
C LYS A 78 -16.21 -7.57 -10.04
N ASP A 79 -17.24 -6.89 -9.55
CA ASP A 79 -18.23 -6.17 -10.37
C ASP A 79 -17.78 -4.77 -10.81
N GLY A 80 -16.54 -4.37 -10.47
CA GLY A 80 -15.96 -3.06 -10.76
C GLY A 80 -16.47 -1.93 -9.86
N LYS A 81 -17.29 -2.24 -8.84
CA LYS A 81 -17.76 -1.22 -7.89
C LYS A 81 -16.83 -1.13 -6.68
N PRO A 82 -16.64 0.09 -6.14
CA PRO A 82 -15.84 0.24 -4.94
C PRO A 82 -16.55 -0.34 -3.71
N GLY A 83 -15.76 -0.92 -2.79
CA GLY A 83 -16.19 -1.43 -1.51
C GLY A 83 -15.05 -1.36 -0.50
N HIS A 84 -15.36 -1.15 0.79
CA HIS A 84 -14.35 -1.07 1.85
C HIS A 84 -13.86 -2.45 2.29
N TYR A 85 -13.38 -3.25 1.31
CA TYR A 85 -12.88 -4.61 1.53
C TYR A 85 -11.44 -4.67 2.06
N CYS A 86 -10.81 -3.49 2.33
CA CYS A 86 -9.48 -3.38 2.93
C CYS A 86 -9.49 -2.71 4.32
N GLY A 87 -10.60 -2.04 4.69
CA GLY A 87 -10.74 -1.41 6.02
C GLY A 87 -10.32 0.05 6.10
N HIS A 88 -10.08 0.73 4.97
CA HIS A 88 -9.67 2.14 4.94
C HIS A 88 -10.73 3.10 5.51
N ASP A 89 -12.00 2.71 5.54
CA ASP A 89 -13.06 3.41 6.30
C ASP A 89 -12.77 3.41 7.81
N GLY A 90 -12.22 2.30 8.34
CA GLY A 90 -11.72 2.19 9.70
C GLY A 90 -10.50 3.05 9.96
N HIS A 91 -9.48 2.97 9.08
CA HIS A 91 -8.24 3.73 9.22
C HIS A 91 -8.49 5.24 9.28
N SER A 92 -9.24 5.76 8.30
CA SER A 92 -9.55 7.20 8.23
C SER A 92 -10.47 7.66 9.35
N ALA A 93 -11.43 6.83 9.77
CA ALA A 93 -12.27 7.14 10.94
C ALA A 93 -11.46 7.19 12.23
N ILE A 94 -10.52 6.24 12.44
CA ILE A 94 -9.63 6.23 13.60
C ILE A 94 -8.76 7.48 13.64
N LEU A 95 -8.18 7.89 12.52
CA LEU A 95 -7.37 9.11 12.47
C LEU A 95 -8.21 10.36 12.76
N ALA A 96 -9.48 10.40 12.33
CA ALA A 96 -10.42 11.48 12.67
C ALA A 96 -10.83 11.45 14.16
N GLY A 97 -11.02 10.27 14.73
CA GLY A 97 -11.24 10.10 16.18
C GLY A 97 -10.03 10.51 17.02
N PHE A 98 -8.83 10.20 16.53
CA PHE A 98 -7.58 10.67 17.14
C PHE A 98 -7.48 12.20 17.12
N ALA A 99 -7.94 12.88 16.05
CA ALA A 99 -8.03 14.33 16.01
C ALA A 99 -8.91 14.89 17.13
N MET A 100 -10.03 14.24 17.47
CA MET A 100 -10.89 14.67 18.59
C MET A 100 -10.15 14.58 19.93
N TRP A 101 -9.44 13.50 20.18
CA TRP A 101 -8.63 13.36 21.39
C TRP A 101 -7.51 14.40 21.44
N LEU A 102 -6.81 14.59 20.32
CA LEU A 102 -5.69 15.50 20.20
C LEU A 102 -6.07 16.98 20.43
N ASP A 103 -7.28 17.39 20.08
CA ASP A 103 -7.76 18.76 20.31
C ASP A 103 -7.76 19.12 21.81
N GLY A 104 -8.09 18.16 22.67
CA GLY A 104 -8.13 18.30 24.12
C GLY A 104 -6.80 18.16 24.84
N VAL A 105 -5.70 17.86 24.14
CA VAL A 105 -4.40 17.53 24.74
C VAL A 105 -3.39 18.62 24.41
N GLU A 106 -2.58 19.02 25.41
CA GLU A 106 -1.36 19.81 25.17
C GLU A 106 -0.26 18.88 24.66
N THR A 107 0.46 19.33 23.62
CA THR A 107 1.59 18.60 23.05
C THR A 107 2.81 19.50 22.95
N ASP A 108 3.99 18.91 23.07
CA ASP A 108 5.27 19.57 22.87
C ASP A 108 5.79 19.40 21.43
N LYS A 109 5.04 18.67 20.57
CA LYS A 109 5.34 18.45 19.16
C LYS A 109 4.22 19.02 18.28
N ASP A 110 4.58 19.49 17.08
CA ASP A 110 3.60 19.72 16.01
C ASP A 110 3.13 18.37 15.46
N VAL A 111 1.81 18.14 15.45
CA VAL A 111 1.23 16.86 15.04
C VAL A 111 0.45 17.04 13.74
N TYR A 112 0.84 16.28 12.72
CA TYR A 112 0.22 16.27 11.40
C TYR A 112 -0.56 14.97 11.21
N LEU A 113 -1.86 15.07 10.95
CA LEU A 113 -2.72 13.92 10.62
C LEU A 113 -2.98 13.95 9.12
N ILE A 114 -2.42 13.01 8.37
CA ILE A 114 -2.44 12.97 6.90
C ILE A 114 -3.54 12.01 6.45
N PHE A 115 -4.55 12.54 5.76
CA PHE A 115 -5.62 11.77 5.13
C PHE A 115 -5.31 11.59 3.66
N GLN A 116 -4.86 10.41 3.31
CA GLN A 116 -4.28 10.07 2.02
C GLN A 116 -5.33 9.41 1.10
N PRO A 117 -5.41 9.79 -0.20
CA PRO A 117 -6.19 9.07 -1.21
C PRO A 117 -5.37 7.96 -1.84
N ALA A 118 -6.00 7.13 -2.66
CA ALA A 118 -5.38 6.28 -3.70
C ALA A 118 -4.24 5.38 -3.20
N GLU A 119 -4.39 4.76 -2.02
CA GLU A 119 -3.46 3.76 -1.54
C GLU A 119 -3.45 2.55 -2.47
N GLU A 120 -4.62 1.99 -2.81
CA GLU A 120 -4.82 0.75 -3.60
C GLU A 120 -4.16 0.77 -5.00
N THR A 121 -3.75 1.95 -5.47
CA THR A 121 -3.04 2.11 -6.75
C THR A 121 -1.59 2.57 -6.60
N GLY A 122 -1.07 2.67 -5.38
CA GLY A 122 0.30 3.12 -5.07
C GLY A 122 0.60 4.57 -5.48
N LYS A 123 -0.44 5.41 -5.58
CA LYS A 123 -0.31 6.80 -6.05
C LYS A 123 -0.45 7.84 -4.95
N GLY A 124 -1.14 7.49 -3.86
CA GLY A 124 -1.55 8.43 -2.83
C GLY A 124 -0.39 8.99 -2.02
N ALA A 125 0.47 8.14 -1.51
CA ALA A 125 1.62 8.58 -0.73
C ALA A 125 2.55 9.50 -1.54
N LYS A 126 2.69 9.27 -2.86
CA LYS A 126 3.54 10.10 -3.73
C LYS A 126 3.11 11.57 -3.78
N ILE A 127 1.80 11.84 -3.70
CA ILE A 127 1.28 13.20 -3.71
C ILE A 127 1.27 13.86 -2.32
N CYS A 128 1.31 13.07 -1.24
CA CYS A 128 1.31 13.54 0.13
C CYS A 128 2.72 13.70 0.71
N ALA A 129 3.68 12.88 0.28
CA ALA A 129 5.01 12.76 0.90
C ALA A 129 5.82 14.06 0.93
N GLY A 130 5.59 14.98 -0.01
CA GLY A 130 6.26 16.28 -0.02
C GLY A 130 6.03 17.10 1.26
N LEU A 131 4.93 16.86 1.98
CA LEU A 131 4.64 17.52 3.27
C LEU A 131 5.71 17.21 4.33
N LEU A 132 6.26 15.99 4.32
CA LEU A 132 7.22 15.56 5.34
C LEU A 132 8.48 16.44 5.32
N ALA A 133 9.01 16.69 4.14
CA ALA A 133 10.17 17.58 3.96
C ALA A 133 9.79 19.05 4.17
N GLU A 134 8.63 19.50 3.65
CA GLU A 134 8.13 20.87 3.81
C GLU A 134 7.99 21.27 5.28
N LYS A 135 7.54 20.35 6.13
CA LYS A 135 7.28 20.56 7.57
C LYS A 135 8.35 20.01 8.50
N ASN A 136 9.45 19.49 7.94
CA ASN A 136 10.54 18.88 8.70
C ASN A 136 10.02 17.83 9.71
N ILE A 137 9.13 16.95 9.24
CA ILE A 137 8.54 15.89 10.06
C ILE A 137 9.60 14.84 10.37
N LYS A 138 9.82 14.58 11.66
CA LYS A 138 10.87 13.68 12.14
C LYS A 138 10.46 12.20 12.06
N TYR A 139 9.21 11.92 12.42
CA TYR A 139 8.64 10.57 12.41
C TYR A 139 7.25 10.57 11.78
N ILE A 140 6.96 9.49 11.05
CA ILE A 140 5.61 9.19 10.56
C ILE A 140 5.18 7.79 10.99
N PHE A 141 3.91 7.66 11.43
CA PHE A 141 3.31 6.39 11.80
C PHE A 141 2.03 6.14 11.02
N GLY A 142 1.82 4.88 10.66
CA GLY A 142 0.60 4.38 10.06
C GLY A 142 0.28 2.98 10.57
N MET A 143 -0.96 2.54 10.38
CA MET A 143 -1.37 1.21 10.79
C MET A 143 -2.28 0.55 9.76
N HIS A 144 -2.37 -0.77 9.80
CA HIS A 144 -3.34 -1.57 9.05
C HIS A 144 -3.98 -2.64 9.94
N ASN A 145 -5.24 -2.89 9.74
CA ASN A 145 -5.95 -4.04 10.28
C ASN A 145 -5.52 -5.31 9.54
N ILE A 146 -5.25 -6.40 10.25
CA ILE A 146 -4.69 -7.61 9.63
C ILE A 146 -5.44 -8.85 10.10
N PRO A 147 -6.27 -9.48 9.24
CA PRO A 147 -6.92 -10.75 9.55
C PRO A 147 -5.92 -11.91 9.62
N GLY A 148 -6.32 -12.98 10.33
CA GLY A 148 -5.48 -14.15 10.54
C GLY A 148 -4.54 -14.06 11.74
N TRP A 149 -4.58 -12.95 12.50
CA TRP A 149 -3.81 -12.72 13.72
C TRP A 149 -4.75 -12.47 14.90
N PRO A 150 -4.32 -12.80 16.14
CA PRO A 150 -5.17 -12.60 17.31
C PRO A 150 -5.66 -11.15 17.42
N GLU A 151 -6.94 -10.98 17.73
CA GLU A 151 -7.60 -9.67 17.84
C GLU A 151 -6.85 -8.74 18.80
N LYS A 152 -6.68 -7.46 18.42
CA LYS A 152 -6.02 -6.40 19.20
C LYS A 152 -4.53 -6.58 19.45
N ASN A 153 -3.91 -7.66 18.97
CA ASN A 153 -2.47 -7.78 19.06
C ASN A 153 -1.80 -6.82 18.07
N ILE A 154 -0.70 -6.23 18.51
CA ILE A 154 0.10 -5.32 17.69
C ILE A 154 1.16 -6.12 16.94
N LEU A 155 1.10 -6.05 15.62
CA LEU A 155 2.07 -6.70 14.73
C LEU A 155 3.11 -5.67 14.30
N ILE A 156 4.37 -5.95 14.58
CA ILE A 156 5.46 -5.06 14.24
C ILE A 156 6.67 -5.82 13.72
N ARG A 157 7.39 -5.21 12.78
CA ARG A 157 8.63 -5.77 12.26
C ARG A 157 9.64 -4.65 12.01
N LYS A 158 10.84 -4.78 12.55
CA LYS A 158 11.99 -3.95 12.20
C LYS A 158 12.46 -4.28 10.79
N GLY A 159 12.85 -3.29 10.00
CA GLY A 159 13.10 -3.44 8.58
C GLY A 159 11.80 -3.58 7.78
N THR A 160 11.76 -4.44 6.79
CA THR A 160 10.62 -4.52 5.86
C THR A 160 9.36 -5.10 6.52
N PHE A 161 8.33 -4.31 6.69
CA PHE A 161 7.00 -4.74 7.12
C PHE A 161 6.22 -5.37 5.97
N ALA A 162 6.14 -4.69 4.82
CA ALA A 162 5.45 -5.15 3.61
C ALA A 162 6.37 -5.04 2.39
N CYS A 163 6.25 -6.00 1.46
CA CYS A 163 7.13 -6.12 0.30
C CYS A 163 6.94 -5.00 -0.73
N ALA A 164 8.01 -4.66 -1.46
CA ALA A 164 7.88 -3.94 -2.73
C ALA A 164 7.16 -4.80 -3.77
N SER A 165 6.37 -4.18 -4.65
CA SER A 165 5.74 -4.87 -5.77
C SER A 165 5.47 -3.97 -6.98
N THR A 166 5.36 -4.59 -8.15
CA THR A 166 4.79 -3.98 -9.35
C THR A 166 4.21 -5.05 -10.26
N GLY A 167 3.18 -4.69 -11.00
CA GLY A 167 2.81 -5.38 -12.22
C GLY A 167 3.80 -5.05 -13.33
N LEU A 168 4.22 -6.04 -14.10
CA LEU A 168 4.96 -5.86 -15.34
C LEU A 168 4.09 -6.34 -16.50
N GLU A 169 3.81 -5.42 -17.43
CA GLU A 169 3.20 -5.75 -18.71
C GLU A 169 4.25 -5.60 -19.82
N ILE A 170 4.58 -6.73 -20.48
CA ILE A 170 5.60 -6.81 -21.51
C ILE A 170 4.91 -7.19 -22.81
N ALA A 171 4.72 -6.21 -23.69
CA ALA A 171 4.14 -6.38 -25.00
C ALA A 171 5.23 -6.46 -26.07
N MET A 172 5.14 -7.47 -26.95
CA MET A 172 6.03 -7.64 -28.09
C MET A 172 5.25 -7.70 -29.39
N VAL A 173 5.77 -7.02 -30.41
CA VAL A 173 5.17 -6.94 -31.74
C VAL A 173 6.17 -7.35 -32.80
N GLY A 174 5.77 -8.30 -33.64
CA GLY A 174 6.51 -8.78 -34.79
C GLY A 174 5.76 -8.55 -36.12
N THR A 175 5.80 -9.53 -37.03
CA THR A 175 5.13 -9.47 -38.33
C THR A 175 4.31 -10.72 -38.58
N PRO A 176 3.05 -10.62 -39.07
CA PRO A 176 2.26 -11.80 -39.37
C PRO A 176 2.78 -12.50 -40.63
N SER A 177 2.48 -13.80 -40.75
CA SER A 177 2.70 -14.60 -41.95
C SER A 177 1.62 -15.66 -42.10
N HIS A 178 1.54 -16.30 -43.24
CA HIS A 178 0.71 -17.49 -43.41
C HIS A 178 1.25 -18.64 -42.51
N ALA A 179 0.36 -19.34 -41.82
CA ALA A 179 0.75 -20.39 -40.87
C ALA A 179 1.54 -21.54 -41.51
N GLY A 180 1.44 -21.76 -42.83
CA GLY A 180 2.26 -22.70 -43.59
C GLY A 180 3.66 -22.18 -43.96
N TYR A 181 3.94 -20.90 -43.69
CA TYR A 181 5.23 -20.26 -43.96
C TYR A 181 5.64 -19.40 -42.75
N PRO A 182 5.82 -20.02 -41.58
CA PRO A 182 6.08 -19.29 -40.33
C PRO A 182 7.40 -18.50 -40.36
N GLU A 183 8.36 -18.93 -41.15
CA GLU A 183 9.67 -18.28 -41.35
C GLU A 183 9.57 -16.91 -42.05
N ALA A 184 8.47 -16.63 -42.73
CA ALA A 184 8.20 -15.33 -43.36
C ALA A 184 7.70 -14.25 -42.39
N GLY A 185 7.36 -14.63 -41.16
CA GLY A 185 6.89 -13.73 -40.10
C GLY A 185 7.86 -13.66 -38.93
N LYS A 186 7.44 -12.87 -37.91
CA LYS A 186 8.10 -12.80 -36.60
C LYS A 186 7.06 -13.00 -35.53
N ASN A 187 7.03 -14.16 -34.90
CA ASN A 187 6.05 -14.53 -33.89
C ASN A 187 6.59 -14.25 -32.47
N PRO A 188 6.01 -13.31 -31.73
CA PRO A 188 6.47 -12.96 -30.37
C PRO A 188 6.20 -14.05 -29.32
N GLY A 189 5.33 -15.01 -29.61
CA GLY A 189 4.98 -16.07 -28.66
C GLY A 189 6.17 -16.90 -28.19
N TYR A 190 7.15 -17.16 -29.08
CA TYR A 190 8.35 -17.90 -28.70
C TYR A 190 9.26 -17.10 -27.77
N ALA A 191 9.48 -15.80 -28.04
CA ALA A 191 10.27 -14.92 -27.19
C ALA A 191 9.61 -14.74 -25.80
N LEU A 192 8.30 -14.53 -25.77
CA LEU A 192 7.57 -14.41 -24.48
C LEU A 192 7.60 -15.70 -23.67
N ALA A 193 7.52 -16.88 -24.31
CA ALA A 193 7.63 -18.17 -23.62
C ALA A 193 9.04 -18.37 -23.03
N ARG A 194 10.12 -18.07 -23.77
CA ARG A 194 11.50 -18.14 -23.26
C ARG A 194 11.70 -17.14 -22.13
N LEU A 195 11.20 -15.90 -22.27
CA LEU A 195 11.25 -14.88 -21.24
C LEU A 195 10.59 -15.35 -19.94
N LEU A 196 9.39 -15.93 -20.01
CA LEU A 196 8.69 -16.45 -18.82
C LEU A 196 9.56 -17.47 -18.07
N LEU A 197 10.15 -18.42 -18.78
CA LEU A 197 11.03 -19.45 -18.19
C LEU A 197 12.30 -18.83 -17.61
N ALA A 198 12.93 -17.89 -18.32
CA ALA A 198 14.12 -17.19 -17.85
C ALA A 198 13.85 -16.36 -16.58
N VAL A 199 12.66 -15.73 -16.48
CA VAL A 199 12.26 -15.01 -15.25
C VAL A 199 12.01 -15.97 -14.09
N GLN A 200 11.45 -17.17 -14.32
CA GLN A 200 11.33 -18.19 -13.27
C GLN A 200 12.71 -18.62 -12.74
N GLU A 201 13.69 -18.89 -13.62
CA GLU A 201 15.05 -19.23 -13.22
C GLU A 201 15.73 -18.08 -12.49
N LEU A 202 15.57 -16.84 -12.97
CA LEU A 202 16.08 -15.64 -12.31
C LEU A 202 15.51 -15.49 -10.91
N THR A 203 14.19 -15.69 -10.76
CA THR A 203 13.50 -15.64 -9.46
C THR A 203 14.07 -16.64 -8.47
N ALA A 204 14.23 -17.89 -8.89
CA ALA A 204 14.82 -18.95 -8.05
C ALA A 204 16.23 -18.60 -7.58
N ARG A 205 17.08 -18.10 -8.49
CA ARG A 205 18.45 -17.70 -8.18
C ARG A 205 18.52 -16.51 -7.21
N ILE A 206 17.76 -15.44 -7.47
CA ILE A 206 17.75 -14.27 -6.56
C ILE A 206 17.23 -14.67 -5.17
N LYS A 207 16.22 -15.52 -5.12
CA LYS A 207 15.66 -16.01 -3.85
C LYS A 207 16.71 -16.76 -3.02
N GLU A 208 17.54 -17.58 -3.67
CA GLU A 208 18.63 -18.32 -3.01
C GLU A 208 19.76 -17.39 -2.54
N GLU A 209 20.14 -16.41 -3.37
CA GLU A 209 21.28 -15.53 -3.13
C GLU A 209 20.99 -14.36 -2.19
N LYS A 210 19.78 -13.79 -2.24
CA LYS A 210 19.47 -12.47 -1.66
C LYS A 210 18.25 -12.44 -0.74
N GLY A 211 17.46 -13.50 -0.67
CA GLY A 211 16.29 -13.60 0.17
C GLY A 211 14.98 -13.52 -0.61
N PHE A 212 13.90 -13.07 0.05
CA PHE A 212 12.55 -13.19 -0.51
C PHE A 212 12.36 -12.36 -1.78
N VAL A 213 12.05 -13.07 -2.88
CA VAL A 213 11.47 -12.54 -4.11
C VAL A 213 10.36 -13.48 -4.59
N LEU A 214 9.39 -12.94 -5.29
CA LEU A 214 8.26 -13.70 -5.84
C LEU A 214 7.91 -13.17 -7.23
N MET A 215 7.62 -14.08 -8.16
CA MET A 215 6.96 -13.78 -9.42
C MET A 215 5.67 -14.59 -9.53
N THR A 216 4.60 -13.92 -9.88
CA THR A 216 3.31 -14.54 -10.17
C THR A 216 2.92 -14.24 -11.62
N LEU A 217 2.73 -15.28 -12.42
CA LEU A 217 2.17 -15.13 -13.77
C LEU A 217 0.71 -14.70 -13.66
N ILE A 218 0.37 -13.57 -14.25
CA ILE A 218 -1.00 -13.02 -14.27
C ILE A 218 -1.71 -13.41 -15.57
N GLY A 219 -1.00 -13.38 -16.68
CA GLY A 219 -1.55 -13.78 -17.97
C GLY A 219 -0.55 -13.75 -19.09
N MET A 220 -0.85 -14.45 -20.16
CA MET A 220 -0.08 -14.46 -21.40
C MET A 220 -1.05 -14.58 -22.57
N ASP A 221 -1.09 -13.56 -23.40
CA ASP A 221 -1.93 -13.49 -24.58
C ASP A 221 -1.05 -13.47 -25.83
N ILE A 222 -1.35 -14.35 -26.81
CA ILE A 222 -0.57 -14.45 -28.04
C ILE A 222 -1.54 -14.61 -29.21
N GLY A 223 -1.49 -13.65 -30.14
CA GLY A 223 -2.25 -13.69 -31.38
C GLY A 223 -3.78 -13.81 -31.19
N SER A 224 -4.41 -14.58 -32.05
CA SER A 224 -5.87 -14.80 -32.05
C SER A 224 -6.20 -16.23 -32.43
N ALA A 225 -7.49 -16.59 -32.37
CA ALA A 225 -8.00 -17.92 -32.79
C ALA A 225 -8.02 -18.13 -34.32
N ASN A 226 -7.20 -17.42 -35.08
CA ASN A 226 -7.06 -17.60 -36.52
C ASN A 226 -5.93 -18.57 -36.87
N TYR A 227 -6.26 -19.82 -37.08
CA TYR A 227 -5.28 -20.90 -37.36
C TYR A 227 -4.52 -20.77 -38.68
N GLY A 228 -4.95 -19.89 -39.59
CA GLY A 228 -4.29 -19.65 -40.87
C GLY A 228 -3.19 -18.58 -40.84
N VAL A 229 -3.03 -17.88 -39.69
CA VAL A 229 -2.10 -16.74 -39.59
C VAL A 229 -1.20 -16.93 -38.35
N CYS A 230 0.11 -16.76 -38.54
CA CYS A 230 1.05 -16.69 -37.42
C CYS A 230 0.79 -15.42 -36.58
N ALA A 231 0.86 -15.56 -35.26
CA ALA A 231 0.75 -14.44 -34.34
C ALA A 231 1.84 -13.36 -34.61
N SER A 232 1.45 -12.10 -34.57
CA SER A 232 2.36 -10.97 -34.70
C SER A 232 2.36 -10.08 -33.46
N GLU A 233 1.52 -10.36 -32.49
CA GLU A 233 1.42 -9.62 -31.23
C GLU A 233 1.30 -10.59 -30.05
N GLY A 234 1.84 -10.22 -28.91
CA GLY A 234 1.69 -10.95 -27.68
C GLY A 234 2.04 -10.09 -26.48
N THR A 235 1.47 -10.43 -25.33
CA THR A 235 1.66 -9.73 -24.07
C THR A 235 1.83 -10.73 -22.93
N LEU A 236 2.89 -10.55 -22.14
CA LEU A 236 3.12 -11.27 -20.89
C LEU A 236 2.89 -10.33 -19.72
N ARG A 237 2.05 -10.74 -18.77
CA ARG A 237 1.74 -10.00 -17.55
C ARG A 237 2.16 -10.80 -16.33
N MET A 238 2.87 -10.15 -15.43
CA MET A 238 3.30 -10.75 -14.17
C MET A 238 3.30 -9.73 -13.05
N THR A 239 3.11 -10.18 -11.82
CA THR A 239 3.42 -9.39 -10.62
C THR A 239 4.73 -9.87 -10.06
N VAL A 240 5.63 -8.94 -9.74
CA VAL A 240 6.91 -9.22 -9.10
C VAL A 240 6.99 -8.52 -7.75
N ARG A 241 7.60 -9.21 -6.77
CA ARG A 241 7.74 -8.73 -5.39
C ARG A 241 9.14 -9.02 -4.85
N ALA A 242 9.59 -8.18 -3.94
CA ALA A 242 10.79 -8.44 -3.15
C ALA A 242 10.66 -7.83 -1.75
N GLU A 243 11.37 -8.43 -0.78
CA GLU A 243 11.41 -7.92 0.57
C GLU A 243 12.05 -6.52 0.64
N LYS A 244 13.23 -6.34 0.06
CA LYS A 244 13.98 -5.08 0.12
C LYS A 244 13.87 -4.29 -1.17
N GLU A 245 13.75 -2.97 -1.06
CA GLU A 245 13.69 -2.08 -2.22
C GLU A 245 14.90 -2.27 -3.15
N SER A 246 16.12 -2.40 -2.60
CA SER A 246 17.32 -2.57 -3.41
C SER A 246 17.34 -3.88 -4.21
N ILE A 247 16.81 -4.97 -3.64
CA ILE A 247 16.66 -6.26 -4.34
C ILE A 247 15.57 -6.15 -5.40
N PHE A 248 14.48 -5.45 -5.10
CA PHE A 248 13.38 -5.22 -6.01
C PHE A 248 13.82 -4.46 -7.27
N GLU A 249 14.57 -3.35 -7.11
CA GLU A 249 15.10 -2.56 -8.22
C GLU A 249 16.02 -3.40 -9.12
N GLU A 250 16.93 -4.15 -8.53
CA GLU A 250 17.79 -5.04 -9.29
C GLU A 250 16.98 -6.12 -10.03
N TYR A 251 16.00 -6.71 -9.36
CA TYR A 251 15.16 -7.76 -9.93
C TYR A 251 14.38 -7.27 -11.15
N VAL A 252 13.67 -6.14 -11.01
CA VAL A 252 12.94 -5.51 -12.13
C VAL A 252 13.89 -5.14 -13.28
N SER A 253 15.05 -4.56 -12.97
CA SER A 253 16.06 -4.21 -13.99
C SER A 253 16.54 -5.44 -14.78
N ARG A 254 16.79 -6.54 -14.08
CA ARG A 254 17.20 -7.80 -14.73
C ARG A 254 16.11 -8.42 -15.59
N ILE A 255 14.84 -8.35 -15.15
CA ILE A 255 13.69 -8.81 -15.97
C ILE A 255 13.59 -7.97 -17.25
N ARG A 256 13.74 -6.64 -17.15
CA ARG A 256 13.74 -5.74 -18.31
C ARG A 256 14.84 -6.09 -19.30
N ALA A 257 16.06 -6.30 -18.82
CA ALA A 257 17.20 -6.68 -19.67
C ALA A 257 16.96 -8.02 -20.37
N LEU A 258 16.38 -9.03 -19.70
CA LEU A 258 15.99 -10.29 -20.32
C LEU A 258 14.94 -10.10 -21.42
N ALA A 259 13.92 -9.27 -21.15
CA ALA A 259 12.86 -9.01 -22.12
C ALA A 259 13.37 -8.29 -23.37
N GLU A 260 14.25 -7.30 -23.20
CA GLU A 260 14.90 -6.57 -24.29
C GLU A 260 15.79 -7.49 -25.13
N ALA A 261 16.57 -8.37 -24.48
CA ALA A 261 17.42 -9.34 -25.17
C ALA A 261 16.62 -10.36 -25.99
N GLU A 262 15.51 -10.87 -25.47
CA GLU A 262 14.62 -11.78 -26.19
C GLU A 262 13.95 -11.11 -27.40
N ALA A 263 13.53 -9.85 -27.24
CA ALA A 263 12.94 -9.09 -28.33
C ALA A 263 13.97 -8.78 -29.44
N GLU A 264 15.20 -8.40 -29.07
CA GLU A 264 16.30 -8.12 -30.01
C GLU A 264 16.67 -9.38 -30.80
N ALA A 265 16.81 -10.54 -30.14
CA ALA A 265 17.17 -11.80 -30.76
C ALA A 265 16.20 -12.22 -31.87
N ASP A 266 14.91 -11.98 -31.71
CA ASP A 266 13.86 -12.30 -32.68
C ASP A 266 13.47 -11.09 -33.57
N GLY A 267 14.12 -9.93 -33.38
CA GLY A 267 13.86 -8.70 -34.12
C GLY A 267 12.42 -8.16 -33.94
N LEU A 268 11.94 -8.21 -32.72
CA LEU A 268 10.61 -7.76 -32.30
C LEU A 268 10.66 -6.33 -31.76
N ALA A 269 9.59 -5.57 -31.90
CA ALA A 269 9.37 -4.36 -31.13
C ALA A 269 8.88 -4.72 -29.72
N ILE A 270 9.34 -3.99 -28.70
CA ILE A 270 8.99 -4.25 -27.30
C ILE A 270 8.51 -2.97 -26.61
N LYS A 271 7.52 -3.12 -25.72
CA LYS A 271 7.07 -2.12 -24.75
C LYS A 271 6.98 -2.78 -23.39
N ILE A 272 7.54 -2.15 -22.36
CA ILE A 272 7.50 -2.64 -20.98
C ILE A 272 6.91 -1.55 -20.10
N GLU A 273 5.80 -1.85 -19.42
CA GLU A 273 5.12 -0.95 -18.50
C GLU A 273 5.12 -1.52 -17.08
N GLU A 274 5.35 -0.65 -16.10
CA GLU A 274 5.14 -0.94 -14.68
C GLU A 274 3.76 -0.42 -14.27
N ILE A 275 3.01 -1.27 -13.58
CA ILE A 275 1.62 -1.00 -13.18
C ILE A 275 1.54 -1.14 -11.66
N GLU A 276 0.93 -0.15 -11.00
CA GLU A 276 0.69 -0.17 -9.55
C GLU A 276 1.97 -0.51 -8.77
N ARG A 277 2.97 0.37 -8.89
CA ARG A 277 4.23 0.20 -8.20
C ARG A 277 4.15 0.68 -6.76
N PHE A 278 4.42 -0.23 -5.83
CA PHE A 278 4.56 -0.01 -4.39
C PHE A 278 6.02 -0.20 -3.98
N PRO A 279 6.60 0.72 -3.21
CA PRO A 279 7.92 0.51 -2.61
C PRO A 279 7.85 -0.48 -1.44
N ALA A 280 8.99 -1.00 -1.01
CA ALA A 280 9.06 -1.72 0.26
C ALA A 280 8.73 -0.79 1.43
N THR A 281 7.91 -1.26 2.36
CA THR A 281 7.61 -0.55 3.61
C THR A 281 8.68 -0.94 4.63
N GLU A 282 9.81 -0.23 4.60
CA GLU A 282 10.99 -0.49 5.45
C GLU A 282 10.94 0.40 6.70
N ASN A 283 10.47 -0.16 7.82
CA ASN A 283 10.39 0.52 9.10
C ASN A 283 11.79 0.83 9.66
N CYS A 284 11.98 2.00 10.27
CA CYS A 284 13.18 2.26 11.03
C CYS A 284 13.09 1.67 12.45
N ASP A 285 14.21 1.20 12.98
CA ASP A 285 14.27 0.49 14.26
C ASP A 285 13.77 1.34 15.42
N GLU A 286 14.14 2.63 15.46
CA GLU A 286 13.75 3.56 16.52
C GLU A 286 12.23 3.77 16.55
N ALA A 287 11.59 3.94 15.38
CA ALA A 287 10.14 4.10 15.31
C ALA A 287 9.40 2.80 15.69
N CYS A 288 9.97 1.63 15.35
CA CYS A 288 9.45 0.36 15.84
C CYS A 288 9.53 0.26 17.37
N ASP A 289 10.64 0.70 17.97
CA ASP A 289 10.81 0.69 19.42
C ASP A 289 9.81 1.63 20.11
N ILE A 290 9.51 2.80 19.52
CA ILE A 290 8.44 3.70 19.98
C ILE A 290 7.07 3.00 19.94
N ALA A 291 6.71 2.38 18.82
CA ALA A 291 5.44 1.68 18.67
C ALA A 291 5.32 0.47 19.62
N MET A 292 6.40 -0.29 19.84
CA MET A 292 6.44 -1.39 20.82
C MET A 292 6.28 -0.88 22.25
N ALA A 293 6.92 0.23 22.60
CA ALA A 293 6.75 0.87 23.89
C ALA A 293 5.31 1.30 24.13
N ALA A 294 4.68 1.91 23.13
CA ALA A 294 3.27 2.32 23.18
C ALA A 294 2.33 1.11 23.36
N ALA A 295 2.56 0.00 22.67
CA ALA A 295 1.78 -1.21 22.83
C ALA A 295 1.92 -1.79 24.25
N ASN A 296 3.15 -1.86 24.78
CA ASN A 296 3.41 -2.35 26.11
C ASN A 296 2.78 -1.47 27.22
N ALA A 297 2.85 -0.14 27.06
CA ALA A 297 2.23 0.82 28.00
C ALA A 297 0.70 0.63 28.09
N ASN A 298 0.07 0.26 26.98
CA ASN A 298 -1.36 -0.05 26.94
C ASN A 298 -1.68 -1.51 27.32
N GLY A 299 -0.69 -2.36 27.57
CA GLY A 299 -0.89 -3.78 27.90
C GLY A 299 -1.27 -4.64 26.70
N TYR A 300 -1.04 -4.19 25.46
CA TYR A 300 -1.29 -4.97 24.26
C TYR A 300 -0.15 -5.97 24.02
N ALA A 301 -0.50 -7.16 23.55
CA ALA A 301 0.49 -8.15 23.13
C ALA A 301 1.15 -7.71 21.83
N VAL A 302 2.49 -7.76 21.81
CA VAL A 302 3.28 -7.44 20.61
C VAL A 302 3.74 -8.73 19.95
N LEU A 303 3.43 -8.90 18.68
CA LEU A 303 3.88 -10.01 17.85
C LEU A 303 4.91 -9.49 16.84
N GLN A 304 6.12 -10.04 16.94
CA GLN A 304 7.17 -9.84 15.95
C GLN A 304 7.18 -11.04 15.01
N PHE A 305 7.24 -10.79 13.69
CA PHE A 305 7.27 -11.84 12.67
C PHE A 305 8.56 -11.78 11.87
N GLU A 306 9.06 -12.96 11.47
CA GLU A 306 10.36 -13.09 10.82
C GLU A 306 10.30 -12.73 9.33
N GLU A 307 9.25 -13.16 8.61
CA GLU A 307 9.07 -12.88 7.19
C GLU A 307 8.19 -11.64 6.99
N PRO A 308 8.47 -10.77 6.00
CA PRO A 308 7.63 -9.61 5.70
C PRO A 308 6.25 -10.04 5.21
N MET A 309 5.27 -9.16 5.35
CA MET A 309 3.98 -9.32 4.69
C MET A 309 4.21 -9.34 3.18
N ARG A 310 3.58 -10.31 2.48
CA ARG A 310 3.78 -10.51 1.04
C ARG A 310 2.97 -9.52 0.19
N TRP A 311 1.95 -8.90 0.78
CA TRP A 311 1.25 -7.78 0.18
C TRP A 311 2.10 -6.50 0.26
N SER A 312 1.64 -5.43 -0.35
CA SER A 312 2.37 -4.18 -0.46
C SER A 312 1.51 -3.01 0.00
N GLU A 313 2.16 -1.93 0.39
CA GLU A 313 1.58 -0.74 0.96
C GLU A 313 2.35 0.49 0.45
N ASP A 314 1.67 1.56 0.07
CA ASP A 314 2.34 2.74 -0.48
C ASP A 314 2.99 3.63 0.60
N PHE A 315 2.73 3.34 1.89
CA PHE A 315 3.35 3.99 3.05
C PHE A 315 4.89 3.99 2.98
N GLY A 316 5.49 2.96 2.39
CA GLY A 316 6.92 2.90 2.12
C GLY A 316 7.47 4.12 1.36
N THR A 317 6.63 4.85 0.63
CA THR A 317 7.03 6.10 -0.03
C THR A 317 7.43 7.18 0.98
N TYR A 318 6.75 7.28 2.12
CA TYR A 318 7.10 8.21 3.20
C TYR A 318 8.42 7.80 3.86
N LEU A 319 8.63 6.50 4.04
CA LEU A 319 9.81 5.96 4.72
C LEU A 319 11.11 6.14 3.92
N LYS A 320 11.03 6.47 2.63
CA LYS A 320 12.20 6.86 1.82
C LYS A 320 12.82 8.20 2.24
N THR A 321 12.06 9.05 2.90
CA THR A 321 12.48 10.43 3.22
C THR A 321 12.27 10.83 4.67
N CYS A 322 11.60 10.01 5.47
CA CYS A 322 11.28 10.27 6.86
C CYS A 322 11.44 8.97 7.66
N ASN A 323 11.92 9.06 8.89
CA ASN A 323 11.87 7.93 9.80
C ASN A 323 10.42 7.59 10.13
N GLY A 324 10.11 6.31 10.37
CA GLY A 324 8.76 5.94 10.72
C GLY A 324 8.56 4.45 10.88
N ALA A 325 7.36 4.08 11.29
CA ALA A 325 6.93 2.70 11.36
C ALA A 325 5.49 2.54 10.91
N PHE A 326 5.27 1.48 10.16
CA PHE A 326 3.96 0.93 9.85
C PHE A 326 3.77 -0.33 10.69
N PHE A 327 2.65 -0.44 11.38
CA PHE A 327 2.35 -1.58 12.23
C PHE A 327 0.97 -2.16 11.93
N GLY A 328 0.77 -3.42 12.28
CA GLY A 328 -0.52 -4.08 12.14
C GLY A 328 -1.29 -4.15 13.45
N ILE A 329 -2.62 -4.26 13.35
CA ILE A 329 -3.51 -4.65 14.45
C ILE A 329 -4.28 -5.88 14.01
N GLY A 330 -4.21 -6.96 14.78
CA GLY A 330 -4.91 -8.21 14.44
C GLY A 330 -6.43 -8.05 14.51
N ASP A 331 -7.12 -8.55 13.47
CA ASP A 331 -8.59 -8.56 13.35
C ASP A 331 -9.22 -9.79 14.02
N GLY A 332 -8.43 -10.85 14.25
CA GLY A 332 -8.87 -12.16 14.71
C GLY A 332 -8.32 -13.28 13.82
N CYS A 333 -8.04 -14.45 14.41
CA CYS A 333 -7.43 -15.59 13.70
C CYS A 333 -8.32 -16.15 12.58
N GLU A 334 -9.64 -16.15 12.78
CA GLU A 334 -10.65 -16.70 11.84
C GLU A 334 -11.39 -15.57 11.08
N TYR A 335 -10.84 -14.36 11.04
CA TYR A 335 -11.51 -13.23 10.41
C TYR A 335 -11.48 -13.33 8.87
N ALA A 336 -12.48 -12.72 8.21
CA ALA A 336 -12.55 -12.67 6.75
C ALA A 336 -11.30 -11.99 6.17
N GLN A 337 -10.78 -12.53 5.07
CA GLN A 337 -9.58 -11.97 4.44
C GLN A 337 -9.86 -10.64 3.72
N LEU A 338 -8.86 -9.76 3.72
CA LEU A 338 -8.89 -8.50 2.96
C LEU A 338 -9.18 -8.76 1.48
N HIS A 339 -9.78 -7.79 0.81
CA HIS A 339 -10.17 -7.83 -0.62
C HIS A 339 -11.21 -8.93 -0.96
N THR A 340 -11.97 -9.39 0.05
CA THR A 340 -13.11 -10.28 -0.14
C THR A 340 -14.43 -9.54 0.14
N GLU A 341 -15.50 -9.89 -0.58
CA GLU A 341 -16.79 -9.20 -0.49
C GLU A 341 -17.47 -9.30 0.89
N ASN A 342 -17.05 -10.26 1.72
CA ASN A 342 -17.53 -10.47 3.08
C ASN A 342 -16.63 -9.85 4.15
N TYR A 343 -15.57 -9.12 3.75
CA TYR A 343 -14.75 -8.39 4.69
C TYR A 343 -15.47 -7.11 5.16
N GLU A 344 -15.42 -6.85 6.43
CA GLU A 344 -15.83 -5.60 7.08
C GLU A 344 -14.81 -5.26 8.17
N PHE A 345 -14.47 -3.97 8.34
CA PHE A 345 -13.55 -3.55 9.38
C PHE A 345 -14.08 -3.87 10.79
N PRO A 346 -13.32 -4.57 11.65
CA PRO A 346 -13.76 -4.91 13.00
C PRO A 346 -13.77 -3.68 13.91
N ASP A 347 -14.97 -3.23 14.34
CA ASP A 347 -15.11 -2.09 15.24
C ASP A 347 -14.38 -2.30 16.59
N GLU A 348 -14.14 -3.55 17.00
CA GLU A 348 -13.50 -3.96 18.24
C GLU A 348 -12.05 -3.51 18.37
N ILE A 349 -11.34 -3.30 17.25
CA ILE A 349 -9.95 -2.83 17.27
C ILE A 349 -9.82 -1.30 17.26
N THR A 350 -10.93 -0.56 17.10
CA THR A 350 -10.94 0.91 17.04
C THR A 350 -10.27 1.54 18.25
N GLU A 351 -10.63 1.11 19.46
CA GLU A 351 -10.04 1.64 20.70
C GLU A 351 -8.54 1.33 20.80
N THR A 352 -8.14 0.14 20.35
CA THR A 352 -6.72 -0.26 20.31
C THR A 352 -5.90 0.69 19.45
N ALA A 353 -6.37 0.97 18.24
CA ALA A 353 -5.69 1.87 17.30
C ALA A 353 -5.61 3.32 17.83
N LEU A 354 -6.70 3.84 18.40
CA LEU A 354 -6.74 5.15 19.04
C LEU A 354 -5.75 5.27 20.21
N ASN A 355 -5.68 4.25 21.06
CA ASN A 355 -4.74 4.20 22.18
C ASN A 355 -3.27 4.10 21.69
N MET A 356 -3.01 3.35 20.63
CA MET A 356 -1.68 3.27 20.03
C MET A 356 -1.22 4.64 19.54
N PHE A 357 -2.05 5.37 18.78
CA PHE A 357 -1.68 6.71 18.30
C PHE A 357 -1.48 7.71 19.44
N ALA A 358 -2.32 7.64 20.49
CA ALA A 358 -2.21 8.51 21.66
C ALA A 358 -0.91 8.27 22.46
N GLU A 359 -0.45 7.04 22.57
CA GLU A 359 0.74 6.68 23.33
C GLU A 359 2.04 6.86 22.54
N ILE A 360 1.98 6.80 21.20
CA ILE A 360 3.12 7.10 20.30
C ILE A 360 3.46 8.61 20.32
N LEU A 361 2.48 9.48 20.55
CA LEU A 361 2.66 10.94 20.61
C LEU A 361 3.48 11.37 21.80
#